data_3366a55a5d1dd990b41eda9959624cc1
#
_entry.id   3366a55a5d1dd990b41eda9959624cc1
#
_cell.length_a   1.000
_cell.length_b   1.000
_cell.length_c   1.000
_cell.angle_alpha   90.00
_cell.angle_beta   90.00
_cell.angle_gamma   90.00
#
_symmetry.space_group_name_H-M   'P 1'
#
loop_
_entity.id
_entity.type
_entity.pdbx_description
1 polymer ?
#
loop_
_entity_poly.entity_id
_entity_poly.type
_entity_poly.pdbx_seq_one_letter_code
_entity_poly.pdbx_strand_id
1 'polypeptide(L)'
;MLFAAAKLGIPTLIHESNAYPGVTTKILSKYVDTVALGSKAAEPYIKSAKHIIYSGNPVRPSILSTSEFEARRVLKLDERPFIVFFGGSMGAKDFNKTVVDWISDIIKDNKYQIMMGTGKYFQYDDVINRFENNGIDLKKYRSVRVSEYIYDMNIVMSAADLVVCRAGASTLSELTALGKPSILVPSPYVTANHQEHNARAIEKEGGARVILENEFTAEVLNKNIESLVSSKEKLKNMRRAAKSVGTTAATEEIYREAKRLLKNN
;
A
#
# COMPACT_ATOMS: atom_id res chain seq x y z
N MET A 1 -6.10 29.39 -3.49
CA MET A 1 -7.55 29.21 -3.41
C MET A 1 -8.01 28.95 -1.97
N LEU A 2 -7.60 27.89 -1.27
CA LEU A 2 -8.08 27.55 0.09
C LEU A 2 -7.77 28.62 1.16
N PHE A 3 -6.58 29.23 1.12
CA PHE A 3 -6.22 30.35 2.00
C PHE A 3 -7.17 31.57 1.83
N ALA A 4 -7.53 31.88 0.59
CA ALA A 4 -8.48 32.96 0.31
C ALA A 4 -9.89 32.64 0.84
N ALA A 5 -10.35 31.40 0.65
CA ALA A 5 -11.62 30.92 1.19
C ALA A 5 -11.68 31.09 2.72
N ALA A 6 -10.64 30.65 3.42
CA ALA A 6 -10.52 30.78 4.87
C ALA A 6 -10.54 32.24 5.33
N LYS A 7 -9.89 33.16 4.57
CA LYS A 7 -9.93 34.62 4.85
C LYS A 7 -11.30 35.27 4.62
N LEU A 8 -12.07 34.71 3.69
CA LEU A 8 -13.43 35.17 3.40
C LEU A 8 -14.50 34.55 4.29
N GLY A 9 -14.10 33.72 5.28
CA GLY A 9 -15.06 33.07 6.18
C GLY A 9 -15.80 31.90 5.53
N ILE A 10 -15.36 31.44 4.35
CA ILE A 10 -15.95 30.25 3.71
C ILE A 10 -15.46 29.02 4.44
N PRO A 11 -16.33 28.04 4.81
CA PRO A 11 -15.93 26.80 5.47
C PRO A 11 -14.88 26.04 4.70
N THR A 12 -13.85 25.58 5.40
CA THR A 12 -12.68 24.94 4.81
C THR A 12 -12.33 23.64 5.49
N LEU A 13 -12.12 22.59 4.67
CA LEU A 13 -11.63 21.30 5.10
C LEU A 13 -10.49 20.87 4.19
N ILE A 14 -9.39 20.38 4.78
CA ILE A 14 -8.30 19.71 4.03
C ILE A 14 -8.11 18.30 4.55
N HIS A 15 -7.64 17.42 3.67
CA HIS A 15 -7.30 16.05 4.01
C HIS A 15 -5.80 15.79 3.79
N GLU A 16 -5.13 15.24 4.81
CA GLU A 16 -3.74 14.77 4.72
C GLU A 16 -3.71 13.27 4.71
N SER A 17 -3.23 12.71 3.61
CA SER A 17 -3.20 11.26 3.41
C SER A 17 -2.01 10.56 4.06
N ASN A 18 -0.90 11.28 4.25
CA ASN A 18 0.37 10.70 4.69
C ASN A 18 0.55 10.78 6.21
N ALA A 19 1.40 9.90 6.73
CA ALA A 19 1.84 9.91 8.12
C ALA A 19 2.75 11.12 8.44
N TYR A 20 3.42 11.66 7.42
CA TYR A 20 4.17 12.92 7.52
C TYR A 20 3.54 13.96 6.58
N PRO A 21 2.97 15.04 7.12
CA PRO A 21 2.21 16.01 6.33
C PRO A 21 3.07 16.77 5.34
N GLY A 22 2.49 17.03 4.16
CA GLY A 22 3.09 17.90 3.16
C GLY A 22 3.21 19.35 3.64
N VAL A 23 4.12 20.12 3.01
CA VAL A 23 4.34 21.53 3.36
C VAL A 23 3.05 22.35 3.23
N THR A 24 2.29 22.10 2.18
CA THR A 24 0.99 22.79 1.95
C THR A 24 0.02 22.53 3.09
N THR A 25 -0.12 21.28 3.55
CA THR A 25 -0.99 20.92 4.68
C THR A 25 -0.53 21.62 5.95
N LYS A 26 0.78 21.62 6.26
CA LYS A 26 1.35 22.30 7.44
C LYS A 26 1.07 23.81 7.45
N ILE A 27 1.18 24.48 6.30
CA ILE A 27 0.89 25.91 6.19
C ILE A 27 -0.60 26.17 6.34
N LEU A 28 -1.42 25.43 5.59
CA LEU A 28 -2.87 25.67 5.53
C LEU A 28 -3.60 25.26 6.80
N SER A 29 -3.07 24.30 7.55
CA SER A 29 -3.69 23.86 8.81
C SER A 29 -3.93 24.96 9.83
N LYS A 30 -3.15 26.05 9.76
CA LYS A 30 -3.30 27.23 10.64
C LYS A 30 -4.55 28.07 10.30
N TYR A 31 -5.07 27.93 9.11
CA TYR A 31 -6.11 28.81 8.57
C TYR A 31 -7.45 28.11 8.35
N VAL A 32 -7.41 26.83 8.00
CA VAL A 32 -8.62 26.05 7.72
C VAL A 32 -9.39 25.70 8.98
N ASP A 33 -10.67 25.39 8.83
CA ASP A 33 -11.54 25.06 9.95
C ASP A 33 -11.31 23.63 10.42
N THR A 34 -11.09 22.68 9.49
CA THR A 34 -10.83 21.28 9.84
C THR A 34 -9.68 20.71 9.01
N VAL A 35 -8.84 19.92 9.67
CA VAL A 35 -7.85 19.02 9.05
C VAL A 35 -8.28 17.59 9.30
N ALA A 36 -8.59 16.83 8.24
CA ALA A 36 -8.86 15.40 8.31
C ALA A 36 -7.55 14.65 8.06
N LEU A 37 -7.21 13.72 8.95
CA LEU A 37 -5.96 12.95 8.89
C LEU A 37 -6.22 11.51 8.43
N GLY A 38 -5.47 11.09 7.42
CA GLY A 38 -5.40 9.70 6.96
C GLY A 38 -4.62 8.78 7.90
N SER A 39 -3.68 9.36 8.65
CA SER A 39 -2.86 8.65 9.64
C SER A 39 -2.76 9.45 10.94
N LYS A 40 -2.95 8.78 12.09
CA LYS A 40 -2.73 9.39 13.42
C LYS A 40 -1.31 9.90 13.62
N ALA A 41 -0.34 9.28 12.94
CA ALA A 41 1.06 9.69 13.02
C ALA A 41 1.31 11.11 12.46
N ALA A 42 0.37 11.68 11.70
CA ALA A 42 0.47 13.06 11.19
C ALA A 42 0.15 14.12 12.25
N GLU A 43 -0.64 13.79 13.28
CA GLU A 43 -1.17 14.74 14.27
C GLU A 43 -0.09 15.60 14.95
N PRO A 44 1.08 15.05 15.41
CA PRO A 44 2.11 15.82 16.06
C PRO A 44 2.69 16.98 15.24
N TYR A 45 2.54 16.90 13.92
CA TYR A 45 3.04 17.91 12.96
C TYR A 45 2.03 19.00 12.62
N ILE A 46 0.77 18.88 13.10
CA ILE A 46 -0.37 19.77 12.76
C ILE A 46 -0.86 20.52 14.02
N LYS A 47 0.05 20.94 14.88
CA LYS A 47 -0.26 21.52 16.22
C LYS A 47 -1.10 22.81 16.18
N SER A 48 -1.15 23.51 15.05
CA SER A 48 -1.83 24.80 14.92
C SER A 48 -3.22 24.71 14.27
N ALA A 49 -3.74 23.51 14.01
CA ALA A 49 -5.07 23.35 13.44
C ALA A 49 -6.15 23.69 14.45
N LYS A 50 -7.22 24.35 13.98
CA LYS A 50 -8.41 24.70 14.81
C LYS A 50 -9.16 23.43 15.24
N HIS A 51 -9.32 22.49 14.32
CA HIS A 51 -9.97 21.22 14.55
C HIS A 51 -9.30 20.11 13.74
N ILE A 52 -9.06 18.97 14.37
CA ILE A 52 -8.47 17.78 13.74
C ILE A 52 -9.45 16.63 13.91
N ILE A 53 -9.72 15.91 12.83
CA ILE A 53 -10.40 14.63 12.85
C ILE A 53 -9.49 13.54 12.31
N TYR A 54 -9.60 12.35 12.84
CA TYR A 54 -9.00 11.16 12.27
C TYR A 54 -10.05 10.43 11.40
N SER A 55 -9.98 10.63 10.10
CA SER A 55 -10.87 9.98 9.13
C SER A 55 -10.31 8.66 8.59
N GLY A 56 -8.99 8.52 8.54
CA GLY A 56 -8.35 7.58 7.65
C GLY A 56 -8.35 8.09 6.20
N ASN A 57 -7.82 7.29 5.28
CA ASN A 57 -7.89 7.57 3.85
C ASN A 57 -9.07 6.83 3.22
N PRO A 58 -9.84 7.47 2.33
CA PRO A 58 -10.87 6.79 1.56
C PRO A 58 -10.32 5.60 0.79
N VAL A 59 -10.98 4.46 0.90
CA VAL A 59 -10.69 3.27 0.12
C VAL A 59 -11.81 3.02 -0.88
N ARG A 60 -11.46 2.44 -2.03
CA ARG A 60 -12.46 2.12 -3.05
C ARG A 60 -13.42 1.05 -2.52
N PRO A 61 -14.76 1.25 -2.61
CA PRO A 61 -15.71 0.23 -2.16
C PRO A 61 -15.47 -1.15 -2.78
N SER A 62 -15.05 -1.18 -4.05
CA SER A 62 -14.75 -2.42 -4.77
C SER A 62 -13.64 -3.25 -4.12
N ILE A 63 -12.69 -2.63 -3.40
CA ILE A 63 -11.60 -3.37 -2.75
C ILE A 63 -12.12 -4.30 -1.64
N LEU A 64 -13.25 -3.96 -1.04
CA LEU A 64 -13.87 -4.69 0.07
C LEU A 64 -14.96 -5.67 -0.38
N SER A 65 -15.28 -5.71 -1.69
CA SER A 65 -16.44 -6.42 -2.23
C SER A 65 -16.24 -7.93 -2.39
N THR A 66 -15.00 -8.42 -2.34
CA THR A 66 -14.67 -9.82 -2.63
C THR A 66 -14.07 -10.51 -1.41
N SER A 67 -14.63 -11.65 -1.03
CA SER A 67 -14.06 -12.48 0.03
C SER A 67 -12.77 -13.17 -0.43
N GLU A 68 -11.88 -13.50 0.51
CA GLU A 68 -10.63 -14.22 0.22
C GLU A 68 -10.91 -15.56 -0.48
N PHE A 69 -11.91 -16.30 -0.01
CA PHE A 69 -12.31 -17.58 -0.60
C PHE A 69 -12.75 -17.44 -2.07
N GLU A 70 -13.61 -16.47 -2.34
CA GLU A 70 -14.10 -16.20 -3.70
C GLU A 70 -12.98 -15.73 -4.62
N ALA A 71 -12.12 -14.82 -4.14
CA ALA A 71 -10.97 -14.31 -4.87
C ALA A 71 -9.99 -15.43 -5.26
N ARG A 72 -9.66 -16.34 -4.33
CA ARG A 72 -8.81 -17.49 -4.61
C ARG A 72 -9.42 -18.42 -5.66
N ARG A 73 -10.74 -18.65 -5.59
CA ARG A 73 -11.47 -19.45 -6.58
C ARG A 73 -11.45 -18.83 -7.98
N VAL A 74 -11.68 -17.52 -8.07
CA VAL A 74 -11.66 -16.78 -9.35
C VAL A 74 -10.26 -16.86 -9.98
N LEU A 75 -9.21 -16.68 -9.18
CA LEU A 75 -7.83 -16.75 -9.63
C LEU A 75 -7.34 -18.19 -9.85
N LYS A 76 -8.15 -19.21 -9.52
CA LYS A 76 -7.80 -20.64 -9.60
C LYS A 76 -6.50 -20.96 -8.84
N LEU A 77 -6.39 -20.42 -7.63
CA LEU A 77 -5.26 -20.67 -6.74
C LEU A 77 -5.43 -21.99 -6.00
N ASP A 78 -4.32 -22.67 -5.75
CA ASP A 78 -4.24 -23.83 -4.88
C ASP A 78 -3.85 -23.45 -3.44
N GLU A 79 -3.45 -24.43 -2.60
CA GLU A 79 -3.14 -24.22 -1.18
C GLU A 79 -1.80 -23.53 -0.92
N ARG A 80 -0.96 -23.36 -1.95
CA ARG A 80 0.32 -22.65 -1.81
C ARG A 80 0.10 -21.19 -1.49
N PRO A 81 1.01 -20.57 -0.73
CA PRO A 81 0.95 -19.14 -0.47
C PRO A 81 0.93 -18.31 -1.77
N PHE A 82 0.02 -17.35 -1.83
CA PHE A 82 -0.09 -16.41 -2.95
C PHE A 82 0.53 -15.07 -2.57
N ILE A 83 1.58 -14.69 -3.28
CA ILE A 83 2.37 -13.48 -3.02
C ILE A 83 2.19 -12.50 -4.18
N VAL A 84 1.86 -11.26 -3.85
CA VAL A 84 1.60 -10.20 -4.84
C VAL A 84 2.66 -9.12 -4.75
N PHE A 85 3.23 -8.74 -5.90
CA PHE A 85 4.27 -7.73 -6.03
C PHE A 85 3.82 -6.58 -6.94
N PHE A 86 4.00 -5.34 -6.50
CA PHE A 86 3.80 -4.17 -7.36
C PHE A 86 4.50 -2.91 -6.83
N GLY A 87 5.10 -2.15 -7.74
CA GLY A 87 5.81 -0.90 -7.46
C GLY A 87 4.97 0.37 -7.60
N GLY A 88 3.63 0.22 -7.73
CA GLY A 88 2.71 1.32 -8.06
C GLY A 88 2.34 1.34 -9.55
N SER A 89 1.42 2.24 -9.95
CA SER A 89 0.89 2.31 -11.32
C SER A 89 1.93 2.65 -12.39
N MET A 90 2.93 3.42 -12.02
CA MET A 90 4.04 3.81 -12.92
C MET A 90 5.13 2.74 -12.99
N GLY A 91 5.17 1.85 -12.01
CA GLY A 91 6.25 0.89 -11.80
C GLY A 91 7.42 1.48 -11.00
N ALA A 92 8.39 0.61 -10.66
CA ALA A 92 9.60 0.97 -9.94
C ALA A 92 10.74 0.06 -10.39
N LYS A 93 11.67 0.59 -11.18
CA LYS A 93 12.69 -0.19 -11.89
C LYS A 93 13.55 -1.07 -10.96
N ASP A 94 14.12 -0.48 -9.90
CA ASP A 94 14.98 -1.22 -8.97
C ASP A 94 14.19 -2.24 -8.15
N PHE A 95 12.97 -1.89 -7.74
CA PHE A 95 12.05 -2.82 -7.11
C PHE A 95 11.76 -4.03 -8.03
N ASN A 96 11.38 -3.78 -9.28
CA ASN A 96 11.09 -4.82 -10.25
C ASN A 96 12.31 -5.73 -10.48
N LYS A 97 13.51 -5.13 -10.62
CA LYS A 97 14.76 -5.87 -10.77
C LYS A 97 14.97 -6.87 -9.65
N THR A 98 14.90 -6.42 -8.39
CA THR A 98 15.08 -7.28 -7.22
C THR A 98 14.04 -8.39 -7.15
N VAL A 99 12.77 -8.08 -7.46
CA VAL A 99 11.69 -9.08 -7.46
C VAL A 99 11.93 -10.14 -8.53
N VAL A 100 12.36 -9.75 -9.74
CA VAL A 100 12.68 -10.70 -10.81
C VAL A 100 13.85 -11.62 -10.42
N ASP A 101 14.90 -11.06 -9.82
CA ASP A 101 16.04 -11.85 -9.37
C ASP A 101 15.60 -12.88 -8.32
N TRP A 102 14.84 -12.44 -7.31
CA TRP A 102 14.29 -13.34 -6.31
C TRP A 102 13.39 -14.43 -6.92
N ILE A 103 12.47 -14.07 -7.83
CA ILE A 103 11.62 -15.08 -8.49
C ILE A 103 12.48 -16.07 -9.27
N SER A 104 13.50 -15.60 -10.00
CA SER A 104 14.38 -16.44 -10.79
C SER A 104 15.10 -17.48 -9.94
N ASP A 105 15.52 -17.12 -8.74
CA ASP A 105 16.20 -17.99 -7.79
C ASP A 105 15.30 -19.12 -7.28
N ILE A 106 13.99 -18.83 -7.02
CA ILE A 106 13.10 -19.76 -6.31
C ILE A 106 12.07 -20.45 -7.23
N ILE A 107 11.92 -20.03 -8.49
CA ILE A 107 10.83 -20.44 -9.37
C ILE A 107 10.77 -21.97 -9.58
N LYS A 108 11.92 -22.63 -9.60
CA LYS A 108 12.04 -24.07 -9.78
C LYS A 108 11.48 -24.86 -8.59
N ASP A 109 11.51 -24.30 -7.40
CA ASP A 109 10.99 -24.92 -6.19
C ASP A 109 9.46 -24.99 -6.17
N ASN A 110 8.82 -24.15 -6.95
CA ASN A 110 7.35 -24.07 -7.11
C ASN A 110 6.58 -23.97 -5.77
N LYS A 111 7.20 -23.33 -4.77
CA LYS A 111 6.65 -23.19 -3.40
C LYS A 111 5.52 -22.18 -3.31
N TYR A 112 5.49 -21.18 -4.20
CA TYR A 112 4.59 -20.04 -4.15
C TYR A 112 3.80 -19.90 -5.44
N GLN A 113 2.66 -19.25 -5.34
CA GLN A 113 1.96 -18.66 -6.47
C GLN A 113 2.23 -17.16 -6.44
N ILE A 114 2.54 -16.57 -7.58
CA ILE A 114 3.04 -15.21 -7.66
C ILE A 114 2.24 -14.41 -8.70
N MET A 115 1.87 -13.18 -8.34
CA MET A 115 1.39 -12.16 -9.27
C MET A 115 2.29 -10.94 -9.17
N MET A 116 2.85 -10.49 -10.29
CA MET A 116 3.69 -9.31 -10.35
C MET A 116 3.10 -8.28 -11.34
N GLY A 117 2.83 -7.07 -10.85
CA GLY A 117 2.52 -5.90 -11.67
C GLY A 117 3.75 -5.04 -11.86
N THR A 118 4.21 -4.88 -13.11
CA THR A 118 5.47 -4.18 -13.40
C THR A 118 5.33 -2.65 -13.46
N GLY A 119 4.12 -2.16 -13.77
CA GLY A 119 3.82 -0.75 -14.04
C GLY A 119 3.79 -0.43 -15.53
N LYS A 120 3.10 0.68 -15.89
CA LYS A 120 2.69 1.00 -17.27
C LYS A 120 3.81 1.53 -18.19
N TYR A 121 4.93 2.01 -17.69
CA TYR A 121 5.89 2.72 -18.54
C TYR A 121 7.10 1.84 -18.87
N PHE A 122 7.06 1.14 -20.01
CA PHE A 122 8.15 0.38 -20.63
C PHE A 122 8.84 -0.67 -19.74
N GLN A 123 8.34 -0.92 -18.55
CA GLN A 123 8.99 -1.81 -17.58
C GLN A 123 8.60 -3.28 -17.77
N TYR A 124 7.51 -3.57 -18.48
CA TYR A 124 7.09 -4.95 -18.72
C TYR A 124 8.13 -5.70 -19.56
N ASP A 125 8.54 -5.11 -20.70
CA ASP A 125 9.54 -5.73 -21.58
C ASP A 125 10.89 -5.88 -20.88
N ASP A 126 11.32 -4.87 -20.10
CA ASP A 126 12.56 -4.95 -19.31
C ASP A 126 12.49 -6.12 -18.30
N VAL A 127 11.33 -6.34 -17.68
CA VAL A 127 11.12 -7.44 -16.74
C VAL A 127 11.15 -8.79 -17.46
N ILE A 128 10.49 -8.93 -18.60
CA ILE A 128 10.50 -10.17 -19.39
C ILE A 128 11.92 -10.49 -19.86
N ASN A 129 12.62 -9.51 -20.47
CA ASN A 129 13.99 -9.66 -20.90
C ASN A 129 14.92 -10.08 -19.74
N ARG A 130 14.69 -9.57 -18.54
CA ARG A 130 15.48 -9.94 -17.38
C ARG A 130 15.24 -11.40 -16.97
N PHE A 131 14.00 -11.90 -17.00
CA PHE A 131 13.73 -13.34 -16.78
C PHE A 131 14.45 -14.20 -17.81
N GLU A 132 14.40 -13.83 -19.09
CA GLU A 132 15.09 -14.53 -20.18
C GLU A 132 16.61 -14.54 -19.96
N ASN A 133 17.21 -13.39 -19.60
CA ASN A 133 18.63 -13.26 -19.27
C ASN A 133 19.04 -14.12 -18.06
N ASN A 134 18.12 -14.33 -17.11
CA ASN A 134 18.30 -15.25 -15.98
C ASN A 134 18.04 -16.73 -16.36
N GLY A 135 17.78 -17.01 -17.64
CA GLY A 135 17.50 -18.37 -18.15
C GLY A 135 16.11 -18.89 -17.81
N ILE A 136 15.17 -18.02 -17.49
CA ILE A 136 13.80 -18.37 -17.11
C ILE A 136 12.82 -18.09 -18.25
N ASP A 137 12.21 -19.17 -18.77
CA ASP A 137 11.06 -19.08 -19.67
C ASP A 137 9.77 -19.16 -18.85
N LEU A 138 9.14 -18.00 -18.61
CA LEU A 138 7.92 -17.89 -17.78
C LEU A 138 6.76 -18.75 -18.29
N LYS A 139 6.70 -19.10 -19.59
CA LYS A 139 5.64 -19.95 -20.14
C LYS A 139 5.62 -21.37 -19.53
N LYS A 140 6.75 -21.79 -18.96
CA LYS A 140 6.89 -23.10 -18.28
C LYS A 140 6.38 -23.07 -16.83
N TYR A 141 6.12 -21.88 -16.25
CA TYR A 141 5.81 -21.73 -14.83
C TYR A 141 4.45 -21.06 -14.61
N ARG A 142 3.38 -21.85 -14.64
CA ARG A 142 1.99 -21.36 -14.48
C ARG A 142 1.71 -20.73 -13.12
N SER A 143 2.57 -20.97 -12.13
CA SER A 143 2.47 -20.39 -10.79
C SER A 143 2.95 -18.94 -10.72
N VAL A 144 3.64 -18.45 -11.75
CA VAL A 144 4.12 -17.06 -11.82
C VAL A 144 3.39 -16.32 -12.95
N ARG A 145 2.71 -15.26 -12.59
CA ARG A 145 1.98 -14.38 -13.52
C ARG A 145 2.59 -12.99 -13.45
N VAL A 146 3.02 -12.49 -14.61
CA VAL A 146 3.55 -11.13 -14.75
C VAL A 146 2.64 -10.35 -15.68
N SER A 147 2.28 -9.15 -15.30
CA SER A 147 1.48 -8.24 -16.12
C SER A 147 1.96 -6.81 -15.98
N GLU A 148 1.75 -6.01 -17.01
CA GLU A 148 2.03 -4.58 -16.99
C GLU A 148 1.23 -3.88 -15.87
N TYR A 149 -0.07 -4.20 -15.79
CA TYR A 149 -0.97 -3.63 -14.81
C TYR A 149 -1.96 -4.67 -14.28
N ILE A 150 -2.23 -4.64 -12.98
CA ILE A 150 -3.21 -5.52 -12.34
C ILE A 150 -4.55 -4.78 -12.29
N TYR A 151 -5.44 -5.07 -13.24
CA TYR A 151 -6.75 -4.42 -13.33
C TYR A 151 -7.70 -4.86 -12.22
N ASP A 152 -7.72 -6.16 -11.90
CA ASP A 152 -8.58 -6.75 -10.87
C ASP A 152 -7.89 -6.74 -9.50
N MET A 153 -7.31 -5.59 -9.11
CA MET A 153 -6.54 -5.45 -7.88
C MET A 153 -7.37 -5.83 -6.64
N ASN A 154 -8.68 -5.58 -6.64
CA ASN A 154 -9.59 -5.99 -5.57
C ASN A 154 -9.58 -7.52 -5.37
N ILE A 155 -9.63 -8.29 -6.47
CA ILE A 155 -9.58 -9.76 -6.41
C ILE A 155 -8.19 -10.22 -5.98
N VAL A 156 -7.15 -9.67 -6.60
CA VAL A 156 -5.75 -10.06 -6.35
C VAL A 156 -5.35 -9.77 -4.90
N MET A 157 -5.65 -8.57 -4.39
CA MET A 157 -5.35 -8.22 -3.00
C MET A 157 -6.18 -9.03 -2.00
N SER A 158 -7.46 -9.29 -2.30
CA SER A 158 -8.31 -10.13 -1.43
C SER A 158 -7.78 -11.56 -1.32
N ALA A 159 -7.23 -12.12 -2.41
CA ALA A 159 -6.64 -13.47 -2.41
C ALA A 159 -5.25 -13.57 -1.78
N ALA A 160 -4.51 -12.46 -1.69
CA ALA A 160 -3.11 -12.46 -1.26
C ALA A 160 -2.92 -12.91 0.19
N ASP A 161 -1.92 -13.77 0.40
CA ASP A 161 -1.41 -14.12 1.73
C ASP A 161 -0.38 -13.10 2.20
N LEU A 162 0.42 -12.58 1.27
CA LEU A 162 1.43 -11.55 1.52
C LEU A 162 1.49 -10.59 0.32
N VAL A 163 1.60 -9.30 0.60
CA VAL A 163 1.79 -8.27 -0.43
C VAL A 163 3.16 -7.61 -0.23
N VAL A 164 3.92 -7.49 -1.30
CA VAL A 164 5.20 -6.77 -1.32
C VAL A 164 5.04 -5.57 -2.25
N CYS A 165 5.13 -4.36 -1.72
CA CYS A 165 4.84 -3.17 -2.53
C CYS A 165 5.50 -1.88 -2.02
N ARG A 166 5.39 -0.80 -2.81
CA ARG A 166 5.69 0.57 -2.38
C ARG A 166 4.70 1.07 -1.33
N ALA A 167 5.13 2.03 -0.49
CA ALA A 167 4.36 2.54 0.64
C ALA A 167 3.56 3.82 0.34
N GLY A 168 2.87 3.86 -0.80
CA GLY A 168 1.94 4.94 -1.12
C GLY A 168 0.70 4.92 -0.22
N ALA A 169 0.26 6.08 0.26
CA ALA A 169 -0.82 6.19 1.24
C ALA A 169 -2.11 5.45 0.84
N SER A 170 -2.55 5.55 -0.43
CA SER A 170 -3.76 4.86 -0.91
C SER A 170 -3.59 3.33 -0.86
N THR A 171 -2.44 2.81 -1.30
CA THR A 171 -2.13 1.37 -1.23
C THR A 171 -2.15 0.87 0.21
N LEU A 172 -1.53 1.60 1.13
CA LEU A 172 -1.48 1.23 2.54
C LEU A 172 -2.87 1.23 3.17
N SER A 173 -3.72 2.17 2.78
CA SER A 173 -5.10 2.22 3.26
C SER A 173 -5.92 1.02 2.78
N GLU A 174 -5.74 0.60 1.53
CA GLU A 174 -6.38 -0.62 1.02
C GLU A 174 -5.85 -1.88 1.71
N LEU A 175 -4.53 -2.00 1.92
CA LEU A 175 -3.91 -3.12 2.63
C LEU A 175 -4.42 -3.23 4.08
N THR A 176 -4.45 -2.13 4.79
CA THR A 176 -4.89 -2.11 6.19
C THR A 176 -6.39 -2.34 6.31
N ALA A 177 -7.22 -1.78 5.42
CA ALA A 177 -8.66 -2.04 5.38
C ALA A 177 -8.98 -3.52 5.14
N LEU A 178 -8.21 -4.19 4.27
CA LEU A 178 -8.30 -5.64 4.04
C LEU A 178 -7.63 -6.47 5.15
N GLY A 179 -6.77 -5.87 5.96
CA GLY A 179 -5.93 -6.60 6.92
C GLY A 179 -4.90 -7.48 6.22
N LYS A 180 -4.24 -7.00 5.16
CA LYS A 180 -3.26 -7.80 4.42
C LYS A 180 -1.86 -7.68 5.01
N PRO A 181 -1.22 -8.81 5.35
CA PRO A 181 0.20 -8.83 5.69
C PRO A 181 1.03 -8.24 4.56
N SER A 182 2.00 -7.39 4.89
CA SER A 182 2.80 -6.74 3.85
C SER A 182 4.26 -6.57 4.20
N ILE A 183 5.10 -6.62 3.16
CA ILE A 183 6.48 -6.13 3.16
C ILE A 183 6.46 -4.83 2.35
N LEU A 184 6.80 -3.74 2.99
CA LEU A 184 6.76 -2.41 2.41
C LEU A 184 8.18 -1.96 2.05
N VAL A 185 8.35 -1.57 0.79
CA VAL A 185 9.61 -1.04 0.26
C VAL A 185 9.37 0.42 -0.12
N PRO A 186 9.56 1.37 0.82
CA PRO A 186 9.29 2.78 0.57
C PRO A 186 10.23 3.32 -0.52
N SER A 187 9.67 4.14 -1.43
CA SER A 187 10.48 4.83 -2.44
C SER A 187 11.26 5.97 -1.78
N PRO A 188 12.58 6.06 -1.99
CA PRO A 188 13.40 7.18 -1.50
C PRO A 188 13.25 8.44 -2.37
N TYR A 189 12.61 8.33 -3.55
CA TYR A 189 12.51 9.42 -4.53
C TYR A 189 11.28 10.31 -4.35
N VAL A 190 10.63 10.25 -3.19
CA VAL A 190 9.43 11.03 -2.90
C VAL A 190 9.71 12.20 -1.97
N THR A 191 8.94 13.29 -2.11
CA THR A 191 9.09 14.49 -1.29
C THR A 191 9.00 14.16 0.20
N ALA A 192 9.95 14.71 0.97
CA ALA A 192 10.00 14.57 2.43
C ALA A 192 9.96 13.11 2.93
N ASN A 193 10.40 12.16 2.11
CA ASN A 193 10.45 10.73 2.45
C ASN A 193 9.13 10.18 3.01
N HIS A 194 7.99 10.72 2.55
CA HIS A 194 6.67 10.41 3.13
C HIS A 194 6.32 8.91 3.05
N GLN A 195 6.85 8.16 2.05
CA GLN A 195 6.58 6.72 1.98
C GLN A 195 7.22 5.95 3.14
N GLU A 196 8.42 6.33 3.58
CA GLU A 196 9.04 5.68 4.74
C GLU A 196 8.24 6.00 6.01
N HIS A 197 7.84 7.25 6.22
CA HIS A 197 6.99 7.61 7.35
C HIS A 197 5.68 6.81 7.36
N ASN A 198 5.05 6.65 6.20
CA ASN A 198 3.84 5.85 6.04
C ASN A 198 4.08 4.38 6.41
N ALA A 199 5.16 3.78 5.88
CA ALA A 199 5.51 2.39 6.13
C ALA A 199 5.83 2.12 7.60
N ARG A 200 6.66 2.97 8.21
CA ARG A 200 7.05 2.86 9.63
C ARG A 200 5.85 3.00 10.57
N ALA A 201 4.86 3.82 10.22
CA ALA A 201 3.65 3.94 11.02
C ALA A 201 2.88 2.61 11.13
N ILE A 202 2.81 1.81 10.06
CA ILE A 202 2.16 0.51 10.06
C ILE A 202 3.05 -0.57 10.69
N GLU A 203 4.36 -0.51 10.44
CA GLU A 203 5.33 -1.43 11.02
C GLU A 203 5.36 -1.34 12.54
N LYS A 204 5.31 -0.14 13.10
CA LYS A 204 5.26 0.10 14.55
C LYS A 204 4.10 -0.63 15.23
N GLU A 205 2.99 -0.74 14.55
CA GLU A 205 1.79 -1.47 15.04
C GLU A 205 1.85 -2.98 14.72
N GLY A 206 2.92 -3.43 14.03
CA GLY A 206 3.09 -4.84 13.66
C GLY A 206 2.32 -5.28 12.40
N GLY A 207 1.72 -4.34 11.67
CA GLY A 207 0.89 -4.61 10.49
C GLY A 207 1.67 -4.81 9.19
N ALA A 208 2.96 -4.46 9.20
CA ALA A 208 3.86 -4.63 8.06
C ALA A 208 5.30 -4.87 8.54
N ARG A 209 6.15 -5.25 7.58
CA ARG A 209 7.61 -5.21 7.71
C ARG A 209 8.17 -4.24 6.69
N VAL A 210 9.15 -3.44 7.06
CA VAL A 210 9.76 -2.45 6.16
C VAL A 210 11.15 -2.92 5.77
N ILE A 211 11.44 -2.84 4.46
CA ILE A 211 12.80 -3.01 3.90
C ILE A 211 13.11 -1.72 3.14
N LEU A 212 14.16 -1.03 3.49
CA LEU A 212 14.58 0.18 2.77
C LEU A 212 15.14 -0.19 1.39
N GLU A 213 15.03 0.74 0.43
CA GLU A 213 15.46 0.50 -0.96
C GLU A 213 16.92 0.04 -1.07
N ASN A 214 17.81 0.63 -0.29
CA ASN A 214 19.24 0.29 -0.28
C ASN A 214 19.53 -1.09 0.36
N GLU A 215 18.58 -1.66 1.08
CA GLU A 215 18.67 -2.98 1.71
C GLU A 215 17.87 -4.04 0.91
N PHE A 216 17.12 -3.61 -0.11
CA PHE A 216 16.18 -4.46 -0.85
C PHE A 216 16.91 -5.31 -1.88
N THR A 217 17.46 -6.44 -1.46
CA THR A 217 18.11 -7.47 -2.28
C THR A 217 17.26 -8.74 -2.35
N ALA A 218 17.50 -9.60 -3.33
CA ALA A 218 16.80 -10.89 -3.47
C ALA A 218 16.97 -11.76 -2.22
N GLU A 219 18.15 -11.78 -1.61
CA GLU A 219 18.45 -12.51 -0.38
C GLU A 219 17.65 -11.97 0.83
N VAL A 220 17.65 -10.65 1.04
CA VAL A 220 16.89 -10.01 2.12
C VAL A 220 15.39 -10.23 1.92
N LEU A 221 14.90 -10.12 0.68
CA LEU A 221 13.51 -10.39 0.33
C LEU A 221 13.14 -11.83 0.64
N ASN A 222 13.97 -12.82 0.23
CA ASN A 222 13.76 -14.24 0.50
C ASN A 222 13.64 -14.52 2.00
N LYS A 223 14.60 -14.06 2.78
CA LYS A 223 14.62 -14.23 4.25
C LYS A 223 13.34 -13.68 4.90
N ASN A 224 12.88 -12.51 4.44
CA ASN A 224 11.68 -11.89 4.98
C ASN A 224 10.41 -12.66 4.58
N ILE A 225 10.28 -13.06 3.32
CA ILE A 225 9.14 -13.85 2.85
C ILE A 225 9.09 -15.19 3.60
N GLU A 226 10.18 -15.97 3.61
CA GLU A 226 10.22 -17.25 4.29
C GLU A 226 9.90 -17.13 5.78
N SER A 227 10.45 -16.13 6.47
CA SER A 227 10.16 -15.88 7.89
C SER A 227 8.67 -15.63 8.18
N LEU A 228 7.93 -15.05 7.24
CA LEU A 228 6.50 -14.75 7.39
C LEU A 228 5.65 -15.94 6.94
N VAL A 229 5.88 -16.46 5.74
CA VAL A 229 5.00 -17.48 5.13
C VAL A 229 5.13 -18.84 5.80
N SER A 230 6.29 -19.15 6.40
CA SER A 230 6.50 -20.40 7.15
C SER A 230 5.68 -20.48 8.45
N SER A 231 5.10 -19.39 8.91
CA SER A 231 4.34 -19.33 10.14
C SER A 231 2.96 -18.71 9.94
N LYS A 232 1.93 -19.56 9.92
CA LYS A 232 0.51 -19.10 9.88
C LYS A 232 0.19 -18.14 11.01
N GLU A 233 0.81 -18.31 12.18
CA GLU A 233 0.60 -17.44 13.33
C GLU A 233 1.17 -16.04 13.10
N LYS A 234 2.39 -15.92 12.55
CA LYS A 234 2.98 -14.62 12.21
C LYS A 234 2.10 -13.86 11.21
N LEU A 235 1.66 -14.52 10.13
CA LEU A 235 0.76 -13.91 9.16
C LEU A 235 -0.57 -13.49 9.80
N LYS A 236 -1.15 -14.33 10.67
CA LYS A 236 -2.40 -14.01 11.39
C LYS A 236 -2.23 -12.82 12.30
N ASN A 237 -1.12 -12.72 13.04
CA ASN A 237 -0.83 -11.61 13.92
C ASN A 237 -0.62 -10.31 13.13
N MET A 238 0.14 -10.36 12.05
CA MET A 238 0.34 -9.22 11.15
C MET A 238 -0.97 -8.78 10.48
N ARG A 239 -1.83 -9.71 10.05
CA ARG A 239 -3.17 -9.44 9.51
C ARG A 239 -4.03 -8.69 10.52
N ARG A 240 -4.05 -9.14 11.78
CA ARG A 240 -4.81 -8.49 12.87
C ARG A 240 -4.29 -7.08 13.14
N ALA A 241 -3.00 -6.92 13.22
CA ALA A 241 -2.34 -5.63 13.43
C ALA A 241 -2.57 -4.66 12.26
N ALA A 242 -2.45 -5.12 11.01
CA ALA A 242 -2.78 -4.30 9.84
C ALA A 242 -4.23 -3.82 9.89
N LYS A 243 -5.18 -4.73 10.21
CA LYS A 243 -6.61 -4.40 10.28
C LYS A 243 -6.95 -3.43 11.40
N SER A 244 -6.22 -3.45 12.53
CA SER A 244 -6.47 -2.54 13.66
C SER A 244 -6.14 -1.08 13.38
N VAL A 245 -5.26 -0.82 12.41
CA VAL A 245 -4.89 0.54 11.99
C VAL A 245 -5.65 1.00 10.74
N GLY A 246 -6.36 0.09 10.07
CA GLY A 246 -7.18 0.39 8.90
C GLY A 246 -8.57 0.91 9.27
N THR A 247 -9.17 1.62 8.35
CA THR A 247 -10.59 2.03 8.43
C THR A 247 -11.27 1.91 7.07
N THR A 248 -12.55 1.61 7.11
CA THR A 248 -13.42 1.61 5.93
C THR A 248 -14.41 2.77 5.94
N ALA A 249 -14.44 3.54 7.04
CA ALA A 249 -15.40 4.63 7.27
C ALA A 249 -14.90 6.01 6.79
N ALA A 250 -13.70 6.10 6.20
CA ALA A 250 -13.05 7.37 5.90
C ALA A 250 -13.92 8.33 5.08
N THR A 251 -14.58 7.83 4.04
CA THR A 251 -15.46 8.65 3.18
C THR A 251 -16.62 9.21 3.98
N GLU A 252 -17.25 8.40 4.83
CA GLU A 252 -18.37 8.81 5.67
C GLU A 252 -17.95 9.85 6.71
N GLU A 253 -16.81 9.67 7.35
CA GLU A 253 -16.28 10.60 8.35
C GLU A 253 -15.97 11.98 7.71
N ILE A 254 -15.32 12.00 6.55
CA ILE A 254 -15.03 13.23 5.82
C ILE A 254 -16.35 13.92 5.38
N TYR A 255 -17.31 13.16 4.88
CA TYR A 255 -18.61 13.66 4.46
C TYR A 255 -19.39 14.25 5.65
N ARG A 256 -19.42 13.56 6.78
CA ARG A 256 -20.07 14.04 8.02
C ARG A 256 -19.47 15.37 8.49
N GLU A 257 -18.15 15.46 8.46
CA GLU A 257 -17.46 16.69 8.84
C GLU A 257 -17.73 17.85 7.87
N ALA A 258 -17.73 17.59 6.57
CA ALA A 258 -18.09 18.59 5.57
C ALA A 258 -19.53 19.11 5.79
N LYS A 259 -20.48 18.21 6.09
CA LYS A 259 -21.87 18.61 6.43
C LYS A 259 -21.95 19.42 7.72
N ARG A 260 -21.14 19.10 8.73
CA ARG A 260 -21.07 19.85 9.99
C ARG A 260 -20.64 21.30 9.74
N LEU A 261 -19.60 21.48 8.93
CA LEU A 261 -19.08 22.80 8.56
C LEU A 261 -20.11 23.65 7.82
N LEU A 262 -20.90 23.04 6.93
CA LEU A 262 -21.93 23.75 6.17
C LEU A 262 -23.15 24.16 7.01
N LYS A 263 -23.46 23.44 8.11
CA LYS A 263 -24.59 23.74 8.98
C LYS A 263 -24.29 24.83 10.01
N ASN A 264 -23.02 25.07 10.31
CA ASN A 264 -22.57 26.04 11.31
C ASN A 264 -22.27 27.43 10.71
N ASN A 265 -22.57 27.60 9.46
CA ASN A 265 -22.54 28.87 8.72
C ASN A 265 -23.94 29.19 8.17
#